data_594f794a62069c8343e86f3ff7483864
#
_entry.id   594f794a62069c8343e86f3ff7483864
#
_cell.length_a   1.000
_cell.length_b   1.000
_cell.length_c   1.000
_cell.angle_alpha   90.00
_cell.angle_beta   90.00
_cell.angle_gamma   90.00
#
_symmetry.space_group_name_H-M   'P 1'
#
loop_
_entity.id
_entity.type
_entity.pdbx_description
1 polymer ?
#
loop_
_entity_poly.entity_id
_entity_poly.type
_entity_poly.pdbx_seq_one_letter_code
_entity_poly.pdbx_strand_id
1 'polypeptide(L)'
;DPFAVDVLTLPNKDQNPWNSWMRLGGFDFFAEKPDRAAVCTWMGDVWLVDGVTGDLEELKWRRICSGLFQPLGLKIVDGRIHVACRDQIARLHDLNGDLEIDWIECFNNDHQVTEHFHEFAMGLQTDELGNFYYAKSARHAKTALVPHHGTLLRVSPDGKKTDIVATGFRAANGVCINPDGTWIVTDQE
;
A
#
# COMPACT_ATOMS: atom_id res chain seq x y z
N ASP A 1 29.49 12.40 6.24
CA ASP A 1 28.33 12.57 5.35
C ASP A 1 27.16 13.15 6.14
N PRO A 2 26.44 14.14 5.60
CA PRO A 2 25.26 14.70 6.26
C PRO A 2 24.04 13.75 6.24
N PHE A 3 24.14 12.61 5.55
CA PHE A 3 23.09 11.60 5.44
C PHE A 3 23.63 10.24 5.86
N ALA A 4 22.81 9.49 6.60
CA ALA A 4 23.00 8.06 6.85
C ALA A 4 22.00 7.29 5.97
N VAL A 5 22.41 6.11 5.50
CA VAL A 5 21.55 5.19 4.74
C VAL A 5 21.56 3.86 5.45
N ASP A 6 20.40 3.46 5.91
CA ASP A 6 20.16 2.16 6.50
C ASP A 6 19.46 1.24 5.48
N VAL A 7 19.92 0.01 5.36
CA VAL A 7 19.40 -0.96 4.41
C VAL A 7 18.70 -2.10 5.14
N LEU A 8 17.40 -2.21 4.95
CA LEU A 8 16.60 -3.34 5.42
C LEU A 8 16.75 -4.51 4.44
N THR A 9 17.39 -5.59 4.88
CA THR A 9 17.60 -6.78 4.04
C THR A 9 16.33 -7.63 3.94
N LEU A 10 16.02 -8.09 2.73
CA LEU A 10 14.87 -8.98 2.49
C LEU A 10 15.23 -10.42 2.88
N PRO A 11 14.22 -11.25 3.26
CA PRO A 11 14.43 -12.66 3.53
C PRO A 11 15.03 -13.36 2.32
N ASN A 12 16.08 -14.14 2.57
CA ASN A 12 16.63 -15.04 1.55
C ASN A 12 15.70 -16.25 1.33
N LYS A 13 16.09 -17.16 0.41
CA LYS A 13 15.28 -18.33 0.08
C LYS A 13 15.00 -19.23 1.29
N ASP A 14 15.95 -19.35 2.21
CA ASP A 14 15.80 -20.23 3.39
C ASP A 14 14.90 -19.60 4.46
N GLN A 15 14.80 -18.27 4.46
CA GLN A 15 13.92 -17.48 5.33
C GLN A 15 12.54 -17.22 4.70
N ASN A 16 12.35 -17.59 3.44
CA ASN A 16 11.10 -17.44 2.68
C ASN A 16 10.64 -18.80 2.14
N PRO A 17 10.09 -19.68 3.01
CA PRO A 17 9.73 -21.06 2.65
C PRO A 17 8.60 -21.16 1.61
N TRP A 18 7.87 -20.06 1.37
CA TRP A 18 6.83 -19.98 0.33
C TRP A 18 7.40 -19.66 -1.06
N ASN A 19 8.71 -19.44 -1.17
CA ASN A 19 9.37 -19.01 -2.39
C ASN A 19 8.71 -17.76 -3.02
N SER A 20 8.15 -16.89 -2.16
CA SER A 20 7.48 -15.68 -2.56
C SER A 20 8.49 -14.63 -3.05
N TRP A 21 8.21 -14.02 -4.18
CA TRP A 21 9.04 -12.95 -4.70
C TRP A 21 8.77 -11.65 -3.94
N MET A 22 9.75 -11.18 -3.17
CA MET A 22 9.66 -9.98 -2.33
C MET A 22 9.78 -8.67 -3.15
N ARG A 23 8.89 -8.49 -4.13
CA ARG A 23 8.78 -7.25 -4.88
C ARG A 23 7.93 -6.26 -4.07
N LEU A 24 8.59 -5.33 -3.37
CA LEU A 24 7.93 -4.42 -2.43
C LEU A 24 6.99 -3.45 -3.15
N GLY A 25 5.80 -3.26 -2.58
CA GLY A 25 4.76 -2.37 -3.07
C GLY A 25 4.54 -1.14 -2.19
N GLY A 26 4.48 -1.32 -0.89
CA GLY A 26 4.29 -0.25 0.08
C GLY A 26 4.60 -0.72 1.49
N PHE A 27 4.82 0.23 2.40
CA PHE A 27 5.09 -0.05 3.80
C PHE A 27 4.61 1.09 4.70
N ASP A 28 4.43 0.76 5.99
CA ASP A 28 4.19 1.75 7.05
C ASP A 28 4.66 1.21 8.41
N PHE A 29 4.85 2.09 9.38
CA PHE A 29 5.30 1.76 10.73
C PHE A 29 4.13 1.79 11.70
N PHE A 30 4.14 0.88 12.70
CA PHE A 30 3.17 0.92 13.78
C PHE A 30 3.52 2.03 14.78
N ALA A 31 2.60 2.99 14.99
CA ALA A 31 2.83 4.09 15.92
C ALA A 31 3.09 3.61 17.37
N GLU A 32 2.37 2.57 17.79
CA GLU A 32 2.51 1.99 19.14
C GLU A 32 3.70 1.03 19.27
N LYS A 33 4.29 0.61 18.15
CA LYS A 33 5.45 -0.28 18.10
C LYS A 33 6.40 0.17 16.99
N PRO A 34 7.17 1.26 17.18
CA PRO A 34 8.02 1.85 16.15
C PRO A 34 9.11 0.91 15.60
N ASP A 35 9.45 -0.15 16.35
CA ASP A 35 10.37 -1.22 15.94
C ASP A 35 9.76 -2.21 14.95
N ARG A 36 8.46 -2.05 14.63
CA ARG A 36 7.75 -2.92 13.68
C ARG A 36 7.22 -2.12 12.51
N ALA A 37 7.40 -2.65 11.31
CA ALA A 37 6.73 -2.19 10.11
C ALA A 37 5.88 -3.30 9.49
N ALA A 38 4.87 -2.91 8.70
CA ALA A 38 4.20 -3.79 7.76
C ALA A 38 4.60 -3.44 6.33
N VAL A 39 4.81 -4.46 5.50
CA VAL A 39 5.26 -4.33 4.12
C VAL A 39 4.39 -5.19 3.23
N CYS A 40 3.80 -4.63 2.17
CA CYS A 40 3.11 -5.42 1.15
C CYS A 40 4.02 -5.69 -0.06
N THR A 41 3.76 -6.80 -0.74
CA THR A 41 4.46 -7.16 -1.98
C THR A 41 3.50 -7.21 -3.16
N TRP A 42 3.96 -6.84 -4.34
CA TRP A 42 3.17 -6.90 -5.58
C TRP A 42 2.61 -8.30 -5.88
N MET A 43 3.24 -9.34 -5.32
CA MET A 43 2.80 -10.72 -5.47
C MET A 43 1.60 -11.10 -4.61
N GLY A 44 1.14 -10.21 -3.73
CA GLY A 44 -0.07 -10.40 -2.93
C GLY A 44 0.15 -10.75 -1.47
N ASP A 45 1.38 -10.68 -0.98
CA ASP A 45 1.70 -10.95 0.42
C ASP A 45 1.78 -9.67 1.25
N VAL A 46 1.49 -9.79 2.53
CA VAL A 46 1.83 -8.79 3.55
C VAL A 46 2.71 -9.43 4.61
N TRP A 47 3.77 -8.72 4.95
CA TRP A 47 4.78 -9.13 5.91
C TRP A 47 4.88 -8.13 7.05
N LEU A 48 5.13 -8.64 8.26
CA LEU A 48 5.66 -7.85 9.37
C LEU A 48 7.18 -7.98 9.36
N VAL A 49 7.85 -6.88 9.70
CA VAL A 49 9.28 -6.85 9.97
C VAL A 49 9.50 -6.21 11.34
N ASP A 50 10.11 -6.94 12.25
CA ASP A 50 10.55 -6.47 13.56
C ASP A 50 12.06 -6.21 13.56
N GLY A 51 12.52 -5.26 14.39
CA GLY A 51 13.94 -4.93 14.54
C GLY A 51 14.36 -3.72 13.69
N VAL A 52 13.40 -2.95 13.13
CA VAL A 52 13.72 -1.84 12.19
C VAL A 52 14.38 -0.62 12.85
N THR A 53 14.41 -0.53 14.16
CA THR A 53 15.10 0.52 14.93
C THR A 53 16.36 0.04 15.63
N GLY A 54 16.69 -1.25 15.50
CA GLY A 54 17.83 -1.91 16.15
C GLY A 54 19.00 -2.18 15.20
N ASP A 55 19.65 -3.30 15.44
CA ASP A 55 20.65 -3.86 14.53
C ASP A 55 19.93 -4.48 13.32
N LEU A 56 20.07 -3.86 12.16
CA LEU A 56 19.38 -4.25 10.95
C LEU A 56 19.86 -5.60 10.37
N GLU A 57 20.90 -6.21 10.92
CA GLU A 57 21.33 -7.58 10.59
C GLU A 57 20.43 -8.65 11.25
N GLU A 58 19.66 -8.29 12.30
CA GLU A 58 18.78 -9.18 13.05
C GLU A 58 17.28 -8.99 12.76
N LEU A 59 16.92 -8.53 11.57
CA LEU A 59 15.52 -8.33 11.17
C LEU A 59 14.73 -9.63 11.19
N LYS A 60 13.52 -9.60 11.77
CA LYS A 60 12.60 -10.74 11.82
C LYS A 60 11.41 -10.49 10.91
N TRP A 61 11.37 -11.24 9.82
CA TRP A 61 10.28 -11.19 8.85
C TRP A 61 9.26 -12.29 9.09
N ARG A 62 7.98 -11.93 9.10
CA ARG A 62 6.86 -12.87 9.19
C ARG A 62 5.82 -12.53 8.14
N ARG A 63 5.48 -13.46 7.26
CA ARG A 63 4.33 -13.31 6.37
C ARG A 63 3.05 -13.51 7.18
N ILE A 64 2.14 -12.52 7.13
CA ILE A 64 0.90 -12.52 7.89
C ILE A 64 -0.33 -12.66 7.01
N CYS A 65 -0.21 -12.38 5.70
CA CYS A 65 -1.31 -12.45 4.74
C CYS A 65 -0.77 -12.81 3.38
N SER A 66 -1.61 -13.43 2.55
CA SER A 66 -1.36 -13.69 1.13
C SER A 66 -2.67 -13.69 0.33
N GLY A 67 -2.57 -13.61 -1.00
CA GLY A 67 -3.72 -13.69 -1.91
C GLY A 67 -4.34 -12.35 -2.29
N LEU A 68 -3.72 -11.22 -1.92
CA LEU A 68 -4.15 -9.89 -2.36
C LEU A 68 -3.79 -9.66 -3.83
N PHE A 69 -4.58 -8.85 -4.54
CA PHE A 69 -4.35 -8.58 -5.95
C PHE A 69 -3.45 -7.36 -6.16
N GLN A 70 -2.17 -7.59 -6.47
CA GLN A 70 -1.17 -6.57 -6.81
C GLN A 70 -1.14 -5.37 -5.83
N PRO A 71 -0.83 -5.58 -4.54
CA PRO A 71 -0.69 -4.51 -3.55
C PRO A 71 0.45 -3.55 -3.90
N LEU A 72 0.17 -2.24 -3.95
CA LEU A 72 1.16 -1.20 -4.24
C LEU A 72 1.05 0.02 -3.30
N GLY A 73 0.35 -0.12 -2.19
CA GLY A 73 0.28 0.86 -1.13
C GLY A 73 -0.16 0.21 0.17
N LEU A 74 0.36 0.69 1.29
CA LEU A 74 0.00 0.20 2.61
C LEU A 74 -0.01 1.37 3.60
N LYS A 75 -1.01 1.38 4.48
CA LYS A 75 -1.14 2.35 5.56
C LYS A 75 -1.66 1.69 6.82
N ILE A 76 -1.12 2.07 7.96
CA ILE A 76 -1.58 1.62 9.27
C ILE A 76 -2.36 2.75 9.92
N VAL A 77 -3.65 2.51 10.19
CA VAL A 77 -4.55 3.46 10.83
C VAL A 77 -5.17 2.78 12.05
N ASP A 78 -5.02 3.38 13.21
CA ASP A 78 -5.50 2.84 14.50
C ASP A 78 -5.07 1.37 14.71
N GLY A 79 -3.80 1.07 14.44
CA GLY A 79 -3.21 -0.27 14.56
C GLY A 79 -3.66 -1.28 13.50
N ARG A 80 -4.53 -0.90 12.55
CA ARG A 80 -5.06 -1.78 11.50
C ARG A 80 -4.38 -1.52 10.17
N ILE A 81 -4.01 -2.59 9.49
CA ILE A 81 -3.34 -2.53 8.19
C ILE A 81 -4.39 -2.37 7.09
N HIS A 82 -4.24 -1.32 6.28
CA HIS A 82 -4.99 -1.08 5.05
C HIS A 82 -4.04 -1.22 3.87
N VAL A 83 -4.49 -1.91 2.82
CA VAL A 83 -3.65 -2.22 1.65
C VAL A 83 -4.36 -1.79 0.38
N ALA A 84 -3.75 -0.88 -0.39
CA ALA A 84 -4.22 -0.52 -1.72
C ALA A 84 -3.84 -1.61 -2.70
N CYS A 85 -4.84 -2.40 -3.06
CA CYS A 85 -4.78 -3.42 -4.09
C CYS A 85 -5.27 -2.86 -5.43
N ARG A 86 -5.04 -3.59 -6.51
CA ARG A 86 -5.50 -3.18 -7.84
C ARG A 86 -7.01 -3.05 -7.94
N ASP A 87 -7.77 -3.82 -7.16
CA ASP A 87 -9.22 -3.96 -7.20
C ASP A 87 -9.94 -3.34 -5.99
N GLN A 88 -9.22 -3.03 -4.92
CA GLN A 88 -9.82 -2.56 -3.68
C GLN A 88 -8.79 -1.94 -2.72
N ILE A 89 -9.28 -1.24 -1.70
CA ILE A 89 -8.55 -1.10 -0.44
C ILE A 89 -9.02 -2.25 0.46
N ALA A 90 -8.11 -3.15 0.80
CA ALA A 90 -8.35 -4.22 1.75
C ALA A 90 -7.98 -3.77 3.17
N ARG A 91 -8.79 -4.12 4.17
CA ARG A 91 -8.46 -3.98 5.59
C ARG A 91 -8.24 -5.36 6.19
N LEU A 92 -7.12 -5.52 6.88
CA LEU A 92 -6.68 -6.81 7.39
C LEU A 92 -7.04 -6.97 8.87
N HIS A 93 -7.61 -8.11 9.24
CA HIS A 93 -8.01 -8.43 10.61
C HIS A 93 -7.34 -9.72 11.08
N ASP A 94 -6.55 -9.59 12.15
CA ASP A 94 -6.09 -10.66 13.02
C ASP A 94 -7.05 -10.69 14.21
N LEU A 95 -7.94 -11.67 14.26
CA LEU A 95 -9.04 -11.73 15.24
C LEU A 95 -8.61 -12.41 16.55
N ASN A 96 -7.57 -13.22 16.51
CA ASN A 96 -7.11 -14.03 17.64
C ASN A 96 -5.76 -13.57 18.21
N GLY A 97 -5.06 -12.65 17.52
CA GLY A 97 -3.80 -12.05 17.98
C GLY A 97 -2.56 -12.91 17.71
N ASP A 98 -2.63 -13.88 16.79
CA ASP A 98 -1.52 -14.79 16.51
C ASP A 98 -0.58 -14.29 15.39
N LEU A 99 -0.83 -13.09 14.86
CA LEU A 99 -0.13 -12.44 13.75
C LEU A 99 -0.30 -13.18 12.40
N GLU A 100 -1.43 -13.85 12.21
CA GLU A 100 -1.91 -14.31 10.93
C GLU A 100 -3.28 -13.67 10.65
N ILE A 101 -3.52 -13.29 9.42
CA ILE A 101 -4.77 -12.60 9.08
C ILE A 101 -5.89 -13.62 8.89
N ASP A 102 -6.89 -13.53 9.75
CA ASP A 102 -8.09 -14.40 9.72
C ASP A 102 -9.13 -13.93 8.70
N TRP A 103 -9.21 -12.61 8.47
CA TRP A 103 -10.21 -12.03 7.60
C TRP A 103 -9.69 -10.82 6.84
N ILE A 104 -9.92 -10.84 5.52
CA ILE A 104 -9.64 -9.74 4.60
C ILE A 104 -10.97 -9.06 4.30
N GLU A 105 -11.14 -7.85 4.83
CA GLU A 105 -12.33 -7.04 4.58
C GLU A 105 -12.13 -6.20 3.32
N CYS A 106 -13.11 -6.22 2.42
CA CYS A 106 -13.21 -5.22 1.35
C CYS A 106 -13.63 -3.88 1.98
N PHE A 107 -12.67 -3.02 2.29
CA PHE A 107 -12.92 -1.72 2.90
C PHE A 107 -13.54 -0.74 1.91
N ASN A 108 -13.03 -0.71 0.68
CA ASN A 108 -13.58 0.06 -0.43
C ASN A 108 -13.17 -0.55 -1.77
N ASN A 109 -14.11 -0.68 -2.70
CA ASN A 109 -13.88 -1.16 -4.06
C ASN A 109 -14.62 -0.32 -5.12
N ASP A 110 -14.84 0.96 -4.86
CA ASP A 110 -15.56 1.85 -5.78
C ASP A 110 -14.81 2.10 -7.07
N HIS A 111 -13.47 2.08 -7.05
CA HIS A 111 -12.69 2.27 -8.26
C HIS A 111 -12.79 1.05 -9.17
N GLN A 112 -13.05 1.32 -10.42
CA GLN A 112 -13.19 0.28 -11.44
C GLN A 112 -11.83 -0.03 -12.08
N VAL A 113 -11.64 -1.29 -12.45
CA VAL A 113 -10.47 -1.79 -13.18
C VAL A 113 -10.91 -2.42 -14.50
N THR A 114 -10.00 -2.47 -15.47
CA THR A 114 -10.17 -3.20 -16.71
C THR A 114 -9.07 -4.27 -16.84
N GLU A 115 -9.05 -4.98 -17.95
CA GLU A 115 -8.03 -5.98 -18.26
C GLU A 115 -6.63 -5.39 -18.52
N HIS A 116 -6.53 -4.07 -18.64
CA HIS A 116 -5.27 -3.42 -19.02
C HIS A 116 -4.26 -3.43 -17.86
N PHE A 117 -3.12 -4.06 -18.06
CA PHE A 117 -2.19 -4.34 -16.97
C PHE A 117 -1.51 -3.08 -16.34
N HIS A 118 -1.47 -1.93 -17.03
CA HIS A 118 -0.92 -0.68 -16.50
C HIS A 118 -1.84 0.08 -15.52
N GLU A 119 -3.06 -0.39 -15.29
CA GLU A 119 -4.01 0.26 -14.37
C GLU A 119 -3.71 -0.04 -12.90
N PHE A 120 -2.53 0.34 -12.44
CA PHE A 120 -2.14 0.18 -11.05
C PHE A 120 -2.84 1.18 -10.14
N ALA A 121 -3.17 0.75 -8.90
CA ALA A 121 -3.54 1.62 -7.79
C ALA A 121 -2.29 1.77 -6.89
N MET A 122 -1.73 2.96 -6.79
CA MET A 122 -0.40 3.19 -6.25
C MET A 122 -0.39 4.19 -5.10
N GLY A 123 0.45 3.88 -4.12
CA GLY A 123 0.54 4.66 -2.91
C GLY A 123 -0.74 4.54 -2.06
N LEU A 124 -0.63 4.74 -0.78
CA LEU A 124 -1.78 4.88 0.11
C LEU A 124 -1.36 5.83 1.22
N GLN A 125 -2.05 6.96 1.34
CA GLN A 125 -1.80 7.97 2.35
C GLN A 125 -3.09 8.34 3.06
N THR A 126 -2.97 8.98 4.22
CA THR A 126 -4.12 9.50 4.95
C THR A 126 -3.91 10.96 5.29
N ASP A 127 -4.99 11.75 5.29
CA ASP A 127 -5.01 13.10 5.85
C ASP A 127 -5.35 13.06 7.37
N GLU A 128 -5.33 14.23 8.00
CA GLU A 128 -5.65 14.40 9.42
C GLU A 128 -7.12 14.09 9.75
N LEU A 129 -8.00 14.05 8.75
CA LEU A 129 -9.41 13.71 8.90
C LEU A 129 -9.65 12.20 8.73
N GLY A 130 -8.60 11.41 8.43
CA GLY A 130 -8.66 9.97 8.24
C GLY A 130 -9.12 9.54 6.84
N ASN A 131 -9.24 10.46 5.87
CA ASN A 131 -9.50 10.05 4.49
C ASN A 131 -8.27 9.36 3.90
N PHE A 132 -8.50 8.36 3.06
CA PHE A 132 -7.45 7.64 2.33
C PHE A 132 -7.29 8.23 0.92
N TYR A 133 -6.05 8.32 0.47
CA TYR A 133 -5.70 8.81 -0.86
C TYR A 133 -4.75 7.85 -1.58
N TYR A 134 -5.02 7.60 -2.84
CA TYR A 134 -4.16 6.81 -3.73
C TYR A 134 -4.34 7.24 -5.18
N ALA A 135 -3.34 6.99 -6.00
CA ALA A 135 -3.39 7.31 -7.42
C ALA A 135 -3.72 6.08 -8.26
N LYS A 136 -4.59 6.25 -9.23
CA LYS A 136 -4.98 5.23 -10.21
C LYS A 136 -4.39 5.56 -11.56
N SER A 137 -3.53 4.70 -12.09
CA SER A 137 -2.92 4.86 -13.41
C SER A 137 -3.93 4.73 -14.54
N ALA A 138 -3.62 5.33 -15.70
CA ALA A 138 -4.40 5.25 -16.91
C ALA A 138 -4.06 4.03 -17.78
N ARG A 139 -4.74 3.89 -18.91
CA ARG A 139 -4.54 2.82 -19.89
C ARG A 139 -3.44 3.13 -20.93
N HIS A 140 -2.49 4.00 -20.64
CA HIS A 140 -1.40 4.39 -21.52
C HIS A 140 -1.78 4.49 -23.01
N ALA A 141 -1.96 5.72 -23.52
CA ALA A 141 -2.32 6.02 -24.91
C ALA A 141 -3.60 5.33 -25.44
N LYS A 142 -4.43 4.78 -24.57
CA LYS A 142 -5.75 4.21 -24.91
C LYS A 142 -6.87 5.03 -24.30
N THR A 143 -8.04 4.98 -24.91
CA THR A 143 -9.24 5.62 -24.39
C THR A 143 -9.58 5.09 -22.99
N ALA A 144 -9.89 5.99 -22.05
CA ALA A 144 -10.40 5.63 -20.75
C ALA A 144 -11.74 4.89 -20.89
N LEU A 145 -11.86 3.74 -20.24
CA LEU A 145 -13.12 2.95 -20.22
C LEU A 145 -13.89 3.14 -18.93
N VAL A 146 -13.23 3.65 -17.89
CA VAL A 146 -13.80 3.87 -16.55
C VAL A 146 -13.44 5.27 -16.07
N PRO A 147 -14.26 5.90 -15.23
CA PRO A 147 -14.03 7.28 -14.77
C PRO A 147 -12.75 7.44 -13.93
N HIS A 148 -12.25 6.36 -13.34
CA HIS A 148 -11.11 6.39 -12.40
C HIS A 148 -9.74 6.29 -13.11
N HIS A 149 -9.68 6.27 -14.43
CA HIS A 149 -8.41 6.25 -15.17
C HIS A 149 -7.63 7.56 -15.02
N GLY A 150 -6.37 7.46 -14.62
CA GLY A 150 -5.48 8.61 -14.48
C GLY A 150 -5.95 9.61 -13.44
N THR A 151 -6.32 9.13 -12.24
CA THR A 151 -6.92 9.95 -11.20
C THR A 151 -6.21 9.84 -9.86
N LEU A 152 -6.28 10.91 -9.06
CA LEU A 152 -6.07 10.86 -7.61
C LEU A 152 -7.43 10.67 -6.96
N LEU A 153 -7.57 9.63 -6.17
CA LEU A 153 -8.81 9.25 -5.50
C LEU A 153 -8.72 9.53 -4.00
N ARG A 154 -9.84 9.98 -3.42
CA ARG A 154 -10.03 10.12 -1.99
C ARG A 154 -11.15 9.20 -1.54
N VAL A 155 -10.89 8.36 -0.53
CA VAL A 155 -11.89 7.50 0.11
C VAL A 155 -12.15 8.00 1.53
N SER A 156 -13.42 8.08 1.90
CA SER A 156 -13.85 8.51 3.24
C SER A 156 -13.30 7.58 4.35
N PRO A 157 -13.19 8.07 5.60
CA PRO A 157 -12.65 7.28 6.73
C PRO A 157 -13.43 6.00 7.02
N ASP A 158 -14.70 5.94 6.64
CA ASP A 158 -15.56 4.75 6.80
C ASP A 158 -15.58 3.85 5.56
N GLY A 159 -14.81 4.18 4.51
CA GLY A 159 -14.71 3.40 3.28
C GLY A 159 -15.90 3.51 2.32
N LYS A 160 -16.93 4.31 2.64
CA LYS A 160 -18.22 4.27 1.91
C LYS A 160 -18.34 5.25 0.75
N LYS A 161 -17.40 6.19 0.60
CA LYS A 161 -17.46 7.20 -0.43
C LYS A 161 -16.09 7.40 -1.07
N THR A 162 -16.08 7.41 -2.41
CA THR A 162 -14.89 7.72 -3.20
C THR A 162 -15.13 8.94 -4.06
N ASP A 163 -14.23 9.91 -3.96
CA ASP A 163 -14.24 11.13 -4.77
C ASP A 163 -13.00 11.16 -5.67
N ILE A 164 -13.15 11.65 -6.90
CA ILE A 164 -12.02 11.99 -7.79
C ILE A 164 -11.55 13.39 -7.41
N VAL A 165 -10.31 13.50 -6.94
CA VAL A 165 -9.70 14.77 -6.48
C VAL A 165 -8.95 15.47 -7.61
N ALA A 166 -8.24 14.69 -8.44
CA ALA A 166 -7.51 15.19 -9.59
C ALA A 166 -7.52 14.16 -10.73
N THR A 167 -7.30 14.64 -11.95
CA THR A 167 -7.29 13.83 -13.18
C THR A 167 -6.10 14.20 -14.05
N GLY A 168 -5.84 13.39 -15.08
CA GLY A 168 -4.83 13.69 -16.10
C GLY A 168 -3.54 12.91 -15.94
N PHE A 169 -3.46 11.99 -14.97
CA PHE A 169 -2.27 11.15 -14.78
C PHE A 169 -2.21 10.04 -15.84
N ARG A 170 -1.01 9.79 -16.32
CA ARG A 170 -0.74 8.64 -17.20
C ARG A 170 -0.37 7.40 -16.40
N ALA A 171 0.64 7.51 -15.54
CA ALA A 171 1.17 6.43 -14.72
C ALA A 171 1.70 6.99 -13.39
N ALA A 172 0.79 7.52 -12.59
CA ALA A 172 1.13 8.04 -11.26
C ALA A 172 1.85 6.96 -10.45
N ASN A 173 2.98 7.31 -9.83
CA ASN A 173 3.84 6.35 -9.14
C ASN A 173 4.07 6.66 -7.67
N GLY A 174 3.88 7.86 -7.22
CA GLY A 174 4.05 8.25 -5.82
C GLY A 174 3.00 9.26 -5.41
N VAL A 175 2.51 9.11 -4.18
CA VAL A 175 1.56 10.03 -3.56
C VAL A 175 2.09 10.38 -2.18
N CYS A 176 2.24 11.66 -1.88
CA CYS A 176 2.55 12.13 -0.53
C CYS A 176 1.78 13.41 -0.22
N ILE A 177 1.67 13.71 1.08
CA ILE A 177 1.10 14.95 1.58
C ILE A 177 2.20 15.73 2.30
N ASN A 178 2.31 17.01 1.99
CA ASN A 178 3.19 17.93 2.72
C ASN A 178 2.55 18.35 4.06
N PRO A 179 3.36 18.87 4.99
CA PRO A 179 2.84 19.38 6.27
C PRO A 179 1.84 20.52 6.15
N ASP A 180 1.83 21.25 5.02
CA ASP A 180 0.86 22.32 4.73
C ASP A 180 -0.46 21.80 4.11
N GLY A 181 -0.60 20.47 3.98
CA GLY A 181 -1.78 19.83 3.37
C GLY A 181 -1.74 19.75 1.84
N THR A 182 -0.68 20.19 1.18
CA THR A 182 -0.53 20.11 -0.28
C THR A 182 -0.21 18.68 -0.69
N TRP A 183 -0.97 18.15 -1.65
CA TRP A 183 -0.72 16.84 -2.26
C TRP A 183 0.32 16.92 -3.36
N ILE A 184 1.27 16.02 -3.32
CA ILE A 184 2.27 15.81 -4.37
C ILE A 184 2.06 14.43 -4.98
N VAL A 185 1.89 14.40 -6.29
CA VAL A 185 1.78 13.15 -7.06
C VAL A 185 2.87 13.18 -8.13
N THR A 186 3.67 12.12 -8.20
CA THR A 186 4.63 11.94 -9.29
C THR A 186 3.98 11.16 -10.42
N ASP A 187 4.22 11.55 -11.64
CA ASP A 187 3.69 10.90 -12.83
C ASP A 187 4.79 10.60 -13.85
N GLN A 188 4.56 9.62 -14.69
CA GLN A 188 5.44 9.25 -15.79
C GLN A 188 4.81 9.67 -17.11
N GLU A 189 5.47 10.51 -17.89
CA GLU A 189 5.11 10.84 -19.27
C GLU A 189 5.49 9.75 -20.28
#